data_4c35fa287a964cad4f5f40bade685794
#
_entry.id   4c35fa287a964cad4f5f40bade685794
#
_cell.length_a   1.000
_cell.length_b   1.000
_cell.length_c   1.000
_cell.angle_alpha   90.00
_cell.angle_beta   90.00
_cell.angle_gamma   90.00
#
_symmetry.space_group_name_H-M   'P 1'
#
loop_
_entity.id
_entity.type
_entity.pdbx_description
1 polymer ?
#
loop_
_entity_poly.entity_id
_entity_poly.type
_entity_poly.pdbx_seq_one_letter_code
_entity_poly.pdbx_strand_id
1 'polypeptide(L)'
;IFCSATVGNPEQLCAQLTGLPVEAVTESGAAQGGRHMVFLNPADGPAQAAILLLQAALARGLRTIVYCQSRKLTELVALWASERSGPYRERISAYRAGFLPEERREIEARMSSGELLAVISTSALELGIDIGGLDLCILVGYPGTVMATLQRGGRVGRSLRDSAVALVAGEDALDQYFMRHPEDFFARPPECAVLNPHNPVILDRHLVCATAELSLRLGEPYLAEEPVRARVEHLLAEGGLFFTEDGKEVVAGRRRPHRDLDLRGAGRSLHIEDHEGREIGTIDAFRAFRETHPGAVYLHRGQSYVIADMDLETNRVLAEPRRVAYYTRVRGHKSTEILEVHDRGAAFGARVSFGRLRVTEEITGYEKRAVRGGKLLGMAPLDFPPLVFETEGLWFEISDEIRRAAEQGYLHFMGGIHAVEHAAIGI
;
A
#
# COMPACT_ATOMS: atom_id res chain seq x y z
N ILE A 1 -12.43 16.22 17.33
CA ILE A 1 -12.88 16.44 15.92
C ILE A 1 -12.00 15.60 15.04
N PHE A 2 -12.63 14.74 14.23
CA PHE A 2 -11.97 13.94 13.19
C PHE A 2 -12.24 14.56 11.83
N CYS A 3 -11.27 14.47 10.93
CA CYS A 3 -11.41 14.90 9.54
C CYS A 3 -10.90 13.79 8.62
N SER A 4 -11.70 13.43 7.62
CA SER A 4 -11.31 12.53 6.54
C SER A 4 -11.84 13.04 5.21
N ALA A 5 -11.13 12.78 4.12
CA ALA A 5 -11.62 13.15 2.80
C ALA A 5 -12.76 12.23 2.32
N THR A 6 -12.65 10.92 2.65
CA THR A 6 -13.58 9.91 2.16
C THR A 6 -13.50 8.68 3.05
N VAL A 7 -14.63 8.28 3.62
CA VAL A 7 -14.79 7.05 4.44
C VAL A 7 -16.27 6.66 4.41
N GLY A 8 -16.57 5.36 4.27
CA GLY A 8 -17.95 4.89 4.13
C GLY A 8 -18.74 4.88 5.43
N ASN A 9 -18.07 4.74 6.58
CA ASN A 9 -18.69 4.59 7.90
C ASN A 9 -18.06 5.53 8.96
N PRO A 10 -18.06 6.86 8.77
CA PRO A 10 -17.31 7.78 9.63
C PRO A 10 -17.76 7.75 11.10
N GLU A 11 -19.05 7.68 11.38
CA GLU A 11 -19.59 7.64 12.75
C GLU A 11 -19.17 6.37 13.49
N GLN A 12 -19.36 5.21 12.84
CA GLN A 12 -18.98 3.92 13.42
C GLN A 12 -17.47 3.84 13.68
N LEU A 13 -16.65 4.22 12.71
CA LEU A 13 -15.20 4.20 12.84
C LEU A 13 -14.72 5.09 13.99
N CYS A 14 -15.21 6.33 14.05
CA CYS A 14 -14.81 7.27 15.08
C CYS A 14 -15.34 6.89 16.47
N ALA A 15 -16.54 6.30 16.55
CA ALA A 15 -17.07 5.77 17.81
C ALA A 15 -16.23 4.60 18.32
N GLN A 16 -15.79 3.69 17.43
CA GLN A 16 -14.89 2.60 17.80
C GLN A 16 -13.51 3.10 18.26
N LEU A 17 -12.99 4.17 17.65
CA LEU A 17 -11.70 4.75 18.03
C LEU A 17 -11.73 5.47 19.38
N THR A 18 -12.87 5.99 19.80
CA THR A 18 -12.97 6.88 20.98
C THR A 18 -13.78 6.29 22.12
N GLY A 19 -14.60 5.29 21.87
CA GLY A 19 -15.61 4.80 22.82
C GLY A 19 -16.76 5.80 23.05
N LEU A 20 -16.89 6.86 22.24
CA LEU A 20 -17.87 7.93 22.39
C LEU A 20 -18.82 7.99 21.19
N PRO A 21 -20.08 8.41 21.37
CA PRO A 21 -20.96 8.70 20.25
C PRO A 21 -20.40 9.87 19.43
N VAL A 22 -20.44 9.74 18.11
CA VAL A 22 -19.91 10.72 17.16
C VAL A 22 -20.98 11.03 16.13
N GLU A 23 -21.15 12.30 15.81
CA GLU A 23 -22.01 12.78 14.73
C GLU A 23 -21.15 13.15 13.53
N ALA A 24 -21.52 12.66 12.34
CA ALA A 24 -20.83 12.94 11.10
C ALA A 24 -21.47 14.13 10.36
N VAL A 25 -20.61 15.06 9.93
CA VAL A 25 -20.97 16.11 8.98
C VAL A 25 -20.38 15.73 7.62
N THR A 26 -21.23 15.22 6.72
CA THR A 26 -20.82 14.66 5.42
C THR A 26 -21.05 15.60 4.26
N GLU A 27 -21.87 16.62 4.41
CA GLU A 27 -22.11 17.61 3.37
C GLU A 27 -21.01 18.67 3.34
N SER A 28 -20.39 18.81 2.17
CA SER A 28 -19.36 19.84 1.96
C SER A 28 -20.00 21.12 1.41
N GLY A 29 -19.88 22.21 2.16
CA GLY A 29 -20.21 23.56 1.67
C GLY A 29 -19.07 24.24 0.91
N ALA A 30 -17.92 23.57 0.71
CA ALA A 30 -16.80 24.14 0.00
C ALA A 30 -17.06 24.24 -1.51
N ALA A 31 -16.78 25.40 -2.09
CA ALA A 31 -16.86 25.61 -3.53
C ALA A 31 -15.82 24.71 -4.24
N GLN A 32 -16.27 23.98 -5.25
CA GLN A 32 -15.43 23.05 -6.02
C GLN A 32 -15.54 23.39 -7.52
N GLY A 33 -14.41 23.25 -8.23
CA GLY A 33 -14.41 23.24 -9.70
C GLY A 33 -15.00 21.93 -10.25
N GLY A 34 -15.32 21.92 -11.54
CA GLY A 34 -15.75 20.70 -12.23
C GLY A 34 -14.66 19.62 -12.16
N ARG A 35 -15.03 18.39 -11.83
CA ARG A 35 -14.13 17.23 -11.86
C ARG A 35 -14.60 16.24 -12.91
N HIS A 36 -13.81 16.10 -13.97
CA HIS A 36 -14.08 15.18 -15.07
C HIS A 36 -13.41 13.83 -14.81
N MET A 37 -14.19 12.75 -14.77
CA MET A 37 -13.68 11.39 -14.66
C MET A 37 -13.60 10.77 -16.05
N VAL A 38 -12.42 10.26 -16.41
CA VAL A 38 -12.15 9.63 -17.71
C VAL A 38 -11.75 8.18 -17.48
N PHE A 39 -12.45 7.24 -18.09
CA PHE A 39 -12.11 5.83 -18.11
C PHE A 39 -11.45 5.51 -19.45
N LEU A 40 -10.20 5.04 -19.42
CA LEU A 40 -9.39 4.77 -20.59
C LEU A 40 -8.90 3.32 -20.59
N ASN A 41 -9.26 2.56 -21.62
CA ASN A 41 -8.81 1.18 -21.82
C ASN A 41 -7.82 1.12 -22.98
N PRO A 42 -6.49 1.25 -22.73
CA PRO A 42 -5.49 1.32 -23.78
C PRO A 42 -5.09 -0.06 -24.30
N ALA A 43 -4.83 -0.18 -25.61
CA ALA A 43 -4.31 -1.40 -26.20
C ALA A 43 -2.83 -1.67 -25.86
N ASP A 44 -2.03 -0.60 -25.68
CA ASP A 44 -0.56 -0.69 -25.48
C ASP A 44 -0.14 -0.75 -23.99
N GLY A 45 -1.11 -1.00 -23.12
CA GLY A 45 -0.90 -1.11 -21.67
C GLY A 45 -0.92 0.23 -20.92
N PRO A 46 -1.22 0.18 -19.61
CA PRO A 46 -1.57 1.36 -18.82
C PRO A 46 -0.41 2.32 -18.62
N ALA A 47 0.82 1.83 -18.44
CA ALA A 47 2.00 2.68 -18.22
C ALA A 47 2.32 3.54 -19.46
N GLN A 48 2.22 2.96 -20.66
CA GLN A 48 2.47 3.68 -21.91
C GLN A 48 1.42 4.76 -22.14
N ALA A 49 0.14 4.46 -21.94
CA ALA A 49 -0.94 5.43 -22.07
C ALA A 49 -0.83 6.55 -21.04
N ALA A 50 -0.48 6.23 -19.79
CA ALA A 50 -0.24 7.22 -18.75
C ALA A 50 0.90 8.19 -19.12
N ILE A 51 1.99 7.69 -19.72
CA ILE A 51 3.10 8.52 -20.18
C ILE A 51 2.65 9.46 -21.31
N LEU A 52 1.85 8.98 -22.27
CA LEU A 52 1.32 9.81 -23.35
C LEU A 52 0.39 10.91 -22.83
N LEU A 53 -0.50 10.58 -21.89
CA LEU A 53 -1.35 11.57 -21.22
C LEU A 53 -0.51 12.59 -20.45
N LEU A 54 0.50 12.14 -19.73
CA LEU A 54 1.41 13.01 -19.00
C LEU A 54 2.16 13.98 -19.94
N GLN A 55 2.68 13.48 -21.06
CA GLN A 55 3.35 14.34 -22.06
C GLN A 55 2.39 15.41 -22.62
N ALA A 56 1.14 15.01 -22.91
CA ALA A 56 0.12 15.96 -23.37
C ALA A 56 -0.25 17.02 -22.32
N ALA A 57 -0.26 16.62 -21.04
CA ALA A 57 -0.48 17.51 -19.91
C ALA A 57 0.70 18.51 -19.73
N LEU A 58 1.92 18.01 -19.76
CA LEU A 58 3.15 18.82 -19.64
C LEU A 58 3.24 19.88 -20.76
N ALA A 59 2.90 19.49 -22.01
CA ALA A 59 2.87 20.42 -23.13
C ALA A 59 1.86 21.56 -22.98
N ARG A 60 0.84 21.37 -22.13
CA ARG A 60 -0.18 22.37 -21.77
C ARG A 60 0.11 23.09 -20.46
N GLY A 61 1.24 22.80 -19.82
CA GLY A 61 1.58 23.36 -18.51
C GLY A 61 0.70 22.87 -17.36
N LEU A 62 -0.02 21.75 -17.52
CA LEU A 62 -0.91 21.21 -16.50
C LEU A 62 -0.11 20.49 -15.41
N ARG A 63 -0.39 20.85 -14.17
CA ARG A 63 0.21 20.19 -13.00
C ARG A 63 -0.44 18.84 -12.77
N THR A 64 0.37 17.78 -12.82
CA THR A 64 -0.12 16.42 -12.92
C THR A 64 0.44 15.54 -11.80
N ILE A 65 -0.43 14.72 -11.22
CA ILE A 65 -0.03 13.59 -10.38
C ILE A 65 -0.37 12.27 -11.09
N VAL A 66 0.60 11.34 -11.08
CA VAL A 66 0.41 9.99 -11.62
C VAL A 66 0.55 8.99 -10.48
N TYR A 67 -0.47 8.17 -10.24
CA TYR A 67 -0.42 7.12 -9.25
C TYR A 67 -0.14 5.76 -9.88
N CYS A 68 0.88 5.08 -9.35
CA CYS A 68 1.25 3.72 -9.75
C CYS A 68 1.04 2.75 -8.58
N GLN A 69 0.80 1.48 -8.90
CA GLN A 69 0.51 0.45 -7.90
C GLN A 69 1.74 -0.06 -7.14
N SER A 70 2.97 0.20 -7.65
CA SER A 70 4.20 -0.25 -7.00
C SER A 70 5.32 0.79 -7.05
N ARG A 71 6.23 0.73 -6.06
CA ARG A 71 7.43 1.58 -6.01
C ARG A 71 8.28 1.45 -7.27
N LYS A 72 8.47 0.23 -7.77
CA LYS A 72 9.21 -0.05 -8.99
C LYS A 72 8.55 0.58 -10.22
N LEU A 73 7.24 0.42 -10.39
CA LEU A 73 6.51 1.02 -11.50
C LEU A 73 6.56 2.55 -11.44
N THR A 74 6.49 3.14 -10.25
CA THR A 74 6.65 4.59 -10.02
C THR A 74 7.98 5.10 -10.58
N GLU A 75 9.09 4.45 -10.23
CA GLU A 75 10.43 4.81 -10.71
C GLU A 75 10.58 4.59 -12.23
N LEU A 76 10.06 3.48 -12.75
CA LEU A 76 10.13 3.18 -14.18
C LEU A 76 9.31 4.17 -15.01
N VAL A 77 8.08 4.48 -14.59
CA VAL A 77 7.23 5.47 -15.28
C VAL A 77 7.87 6.86 -15.22
N ALA A 78 8.45 7.24 -14.09
CA ALA A 78 9.16 8.51 -13.96
C ALA A 78 10.38 8.57 -14.90
N LEU A 79 11.18 7.51 -14.96
CA LEU A 79 12.32 7.39 -15.85
C LEU A 79 11.88 7.47 -17.33
N TRP A 80 10.92 6.68 -17.74
CA TRP A 80 10.44 6.66 -19.13
C TRP A 80 9.77 7.97 -19.53
N ALA A 81 9.01 8.58 -18.63
CA ALA A 81 8.39 9.87 -18.87
C ALA A 81 9.46 10.96 -19.03
N SER A 82 10.45 11.00 -18.15
CA SER A 82 11.57 11.96 -18.23
C SER A 82 12.37 11.82 -19.52
N GLU A 83 12.71 10.59 -19.93
CA GLU A 83 13.45 10.33 -21.18
C GLU A 83 12.69 10.81 -22.43
N ARG A 84 11.35 10.78 -22.41
CA ARG A 84 10.48 11.06 -23.56
C ARG A 84 9.91 12.47 -23.58
N SER A 85 10.06 13.23 -22.50
CA SER A 85 9.42 14.56 -22.35
C SER A 85 10.30 15.75 -22.76
N GLY A 86 11.47 15.49 -23.35
CA GLY A 86 12.34 16.54 -23.89
C GLY A 86 12.61 17.69 -22.90
N PRO A 87 12.12 18.92 -23.16
CA PRO A 87 12.39 20.08 -22.30
C PRO A 87 11.77 19.99 -20.91
N TYR A 88 10.83 19.09 -20.70
CA TYR A 88 10.16 18.87 -19.40
C TYR A 88 10.85 17.83 -18.53
N ARG A 89 11.96 17.25 -18.97
CA ARG A 89 12.68 16.17 -18.29
C ARG A 89 12.90 16.45 -16.79
N GLU A 90 13.41 17.63 -16.47
CA GLU A 90 13.77 18.06 -15.11
C GLU A 90 12.53 18.50 -14.28
N ARG A 91 11.35 18.57 -14.92
CA ARG A 91 10.09 18.97 -14.30
C ARG A 91 9.23 17.77 -13.87
N ILE A 92 9.79 16.56 -13.92
CA ILE A 92 9.16 15.29 -13.53
C ILE A 92 9.97 14.67 -12.39
N SER A 93 9.30 14.19 -11.35
CA SER A 93 9.95 13.46 -10.26
C SER A 93 9.15 12.25 -9.85
N ALA A 94 9.84 11.17 -9.42
CA ALA A 94 9.23 10.10 -8.63
C ALA A 94 9.05 10.55 -7.18
N TYR A 95 8.06 9.97 -6.48
CA TYR A 95 7.84 10.16 -5.05
C TYR A 95 7.31 8.86 -4.41
N ARG A 96 7.96 8.36 -3.36
CA ARG A 96 7.52 7.15 -2.66
C ARG A 96 7.97 7.10 -1.20
N ALA A 97 7.31 6.29 -0.40
CA ALA A 97 7.54 6.20 1.04
C ALA A 97 8.97 5.77 1.45
N GLY A 98 9.72 5.07 0.57
CA GLY A 98 11.10 4.67 0.83
C GLY A 98 12.16 5.76 0.58
N PHE A 99 11.77 6.96 0.17
CA PHE A 99 12.66 8.10 0.07
C PHE A 99 12.96 8.69 1.43
N LEU A 100 14.14 9.26 1.60
CA LEU A 100 14.52 9.96 2.82
C LEU A 100 13.57 11.15 3.10
N PRO A 101 13.36 11.52 4.37
CA PRO A 101 12.45 12.62 4.71
C PRO A 101 12.82 13.94 4.04
N GLU A 102 14.10 14.27 3.92
CA GLU A 102 14.62 15.47 3.25
C GLU A 102 14.36 15.45 1.76
N GLU A 103 14.52 14.32 1.09
CA GLU A 103 14.22 14.16 -0.34
C GLU A 103 12.73 14.37 -0.62
N ARG A 104 11.86 13.83 0.26
CA ARG A 104 10.42 14.03 0.14
C ARG A 104 10.05 15.49 0.27
N ARG A 105 10.60 16.20 1.27
CA ARG A 105 10.36 17.64 1.47
C ARG A 105 10.86 18.47 0.29
N GLU A 106 12.00 18.12 -0.30
CA GLU A 106 12.52 18.75 -1.52
C GLU A 106 11.52 18.64 -2.66
N ILE A 107 11.02 17.43 -2.95
CA ILE A 107 10.06 17.20 -4.04
C ILE A 107 8.75 17.94 -3.77
N GLU A 108 8.25 17.90 -2.54
CA GLU A 108 7.05 18.61 -2.12
C GLU A 108 7.19 20.14 -2.32
N ALA A 109 8.31 20.72 -1.92
CA ALA A 109 8.60 22.13 -2.11
C ALA A 109 8.68 22.51 -3.60
N ARG A 110 9.33 21.69 -4.42
CA ARG A 110 9.44 21.90 -5.88
C ARG A 110 8.09 21.74 -6.59
N MET A 111 7.20 20.85 -6.10
CA MET A 111 5.83 20.75 -6.59
C MET A 111 5.02 21.98 -6.19
N SER A 112 5.12 22.42 -4.95
CA SER A 112 4.39 23.59 -4.45
C SER A 112 4.78 24.88 -5.18
N SER A 113 6.08 25.08 -5.42
CA SER A 113 6.60 26.25 -6.17
C SER A 113 6.28 26.24 -7.67
N GLY A 114 5.83 25.09 -8.22
CA GLY A 114 5.61 24.91 -9.67
C GLY A 114 6.89 24.67 -10.47
N GLU A 115 8.03 24.46 -9.84
CA GLU A 115 9.26 24.01 -10.49
C GLU A 115 9.05 22.62 -11.11
N LEU A 116 8.45 21.70 -10.37
CA LEU A 116 7.96 20.44 -10.93
C LEU A 116 6.54 20.64 -11.48
N LEU A 117 6.29 20.06 -12.64
CA LEU A 117 4.95 19.98 -13.26
C LEU A 117 4.30 18.61 -13.02
N ALA A 118 5.11 17.58 -12.78
CA ALA A 118 4.58 16.25 -12.58
C ALA A 118 5.29 15.50 -11.44
N VAL A 119 4.50 14.76 -10.68
CA VAL A 119 4.97 13.79 -9.71
C VAL A 119 4.33 12.43 -9.98
N ILE A 120 5.18 11.38 -10.04
CA ILE A 120 4.73 10.00 -10.16
C ILE A 120 4.87 9.35 -8.79
N SER A 121 3.78 8.83 -8.23
CA SER A 121 3.76 8.37 -6.84
C SER A 121 3.07 7.02 -6.68
N THR A 122 3.31 6.40 -5.55
CA THR A 122 2.46 5.35 -4.97
C THR A 122 1.36 6.01 -4.11
N SER A 123 0.68 5.26 -3.25
CA SER A 123 -0.22 5.80 -2.22
C SER A 123 0.45 6.80 -1.24
N ALA A 124 1.76 7.01 -1.33
CA ALA A 124 2.50 7.91 -0.44
C ALA A 124 2.01 9.38 -0.49
N LEU A 125 1.43 9.82 -1.61
CA LEU A 125 0.81 11.14 -1.77
C LEU A 125 -0.72 11.09 -1.71
N GLU A 126 -1.32 9.99 -1.27
CA GLU A 126 -2.77 9.83 -1.18
C GLU A 126 -3.37 10.65 -0.03
N LEU A 127 -2.66 10.75 1.11
CA LEU A 127 -3.13 11.41 2.33
C LEU A 127 -2.12 12.41 2.88
N GLY A 128 -2.62 13.48 3.50
CA GLY A 128 -1.89 14.32 4.45
C GLY A 128 -0.88 15.33 3.89
N ILE A 129 -0.61 15.38 2.59
CA ILE A 129 0.39 16.29 2.02
C ILE A 129 -0.26 17.28 1.06
N ASP A 130 0.04 18.56 1.25
CA ASP A 130 -0.37 19.61 0.32
C ASP A 130 0.75 19.91 -0.67
N ILE A 131 0.53 19.49 -1.92
CA ILE A 131 1.46 19.71 -3.03
C ILE A 131 1.00 20.82 -3.98
N GLY A 132 0.05 21.65 -3.52
CA GLY A 132 -0.52 22.76 -4.27
C GLY A 132 -1.58 22.32 -5.29
N GLY A 133 -2.10 23.27 -6.05
CA GLY A 133 -3.16 23.03 -7.04
C GLY A 133 -2.67 22.10 -8.15
N LEU A 134 -3.36 20.97 -8.32
CA LEU A 134 -3.15 20.01 -9.39
C LEU A 134 -4.34 20.05 -10.36
N ASP A 135 -4.08 19.88 -11.65
CA ASP A 135 -5.06 19.95 -12.72
C ASP A 135 -5.47 18.54 -13.20
N LEU A 136 -4.53 17.60 -13.21
CA LEU A 136 -4.74 16.23 -13.70
C LEU A 136 -4.23 15.18 -12.72
N CYS A 137 -5.06 14.17 -12.45
CA CYS A 137 -4.70 12.94 -11.77
C CYS A 137 -4.77 11.77 -12.76
N ILE A 138 -3.70 11.01 -12.90
CA ILE A 138 -3.67 9.80 -13.72
C ILE A 138 -3.50 8.61 -12.79
N LEU A 139 -4.42 7.66 -12.85
CA LEU A 139 -4.39 6.40 -12.09
C LEU A 139 -3.96 5.28 -13.04
N VAL A 140 -2.79 4.70 -12.81
CA VAL A 140 -2.25 3.58 -13.60
C VAL A 140 -2.77 2.27 -13.00
N GLY A 141 -3.92 1.84 -13.48
CA GLY A 141 -4.75 0.78 -12.89
C GLY A 141 -5.68 1.28 -11.80
N TYR A 142 -6.74 0.53 -11.57
CA TYR A 142 -7.69 0.77 -10.49
C TYR A 142 -7.00 0.58 -9.12
N PRO A 143 -7.16 1.50 -8.18
CA PRO A 143 -6.48 1.42 -6.88
C PRO A 143 -6.93 0.28 -5.96
N GLY A 144 -7.96 -0.47 -6.34
CA GLY A 144 -8.53 -1.59 -5.57
C GLY A 144 -9.81 -1.22 -4.83
N THR A 145 -10.04 0.06 -4.52
CA THR A 145 -11.26 0.55 -3.86
C THR A 145 -11.74 1.85 -4.47
N VAL A 146 -13.05 2.11 -4.37
CA VAL A 146 -13.66 3.40 -4.74
C VAL A 146 -13.10 4.50 -3.83
N MET A 147 -12.99 4.21 -2.53
CA MET A 147 -12.42 5.14 -1.54
C MET A 147 -11.02 5.61 -1.95
N ALA A 148 -10.09 4.71 -2.26
CA ALA A 148 -8.75 5.07 -2.69
C ALA A 148 -8.75 5.86 -4.01
N THR A 149 -9.63 5.51 -4.95
CA THR A 149 -9.80 6.25 -6.21
C THR A 149 -10.25 7.68 -5.97
N LEU A 150 -11.25 7.87 -5.09
CA LEU A 150 -11.76 9.20 -4.73
C LEU A 150 -10.73 10.01 -3.93
N GLN A 151 -9.97 9.39 -3.02
CA GLN A 151 -8.91 10.04 -2.24
C GLN A 151 -7.77 10.53 -3.14
N ARG A 152 -7.31 9.70 -4.10
CA ARG A 152 -6.30 10.08 -5.11
C ARG A 152 -6.83 11.13 -6.06
N GLY A 153 -8.04 10.95 -6.58
CA GLY A 153 -8.73 11.93 -7.41
C GLY A 153 -9.05 13.24 -6.69
N GLY A 154 -9.20 13.20 -5.36
CA GLY A 154 -9.40 14.39 -4.51
C GLY A 154 -8.17 15.29 -4.37
N ARG A 155 -7.02 14.93 -4.95
CA ARG A 155 -5.82 15.78 -5.02
C ARG A 155 -5.92 16.85 -6.08
N VAL A 156 -6.79 16.68 -7.07
CA VAL A 156 -7.04 17.68 -8.13
C VAL A 156 -8.33 18.47 -7.87
N GLY A 157 -8.45 19.64 -8.47
CA GLY A 157 -9.68 20.48 -8.39
C GLY A 157 -9.89 21.18 -7.05
N ARG A 158 -8.87 21.39 -6.23
CA ARG A 158 -8.96 22.12 -4.96
C ARG A 158 -9.10 23.65 -5.13
N SER A 159 -8.71 24.16 -6.27
CA SER A 159 -9.00 25.52 -6.70
C SER A 159 -10.24 25.49 -7.57
N LEU A 160 -11.05 26.51 -7.60
CA LEU A 160 -12.30 26.63 -8.41
C LEU A 160 -12.11 26.37 -9.93
N ARG A 161 -11.05 25.69 -10.33
CA ARG A 161 -10.75 25.33 -11.72
C ARG A 161 -11.21 23.90 -12.00
N ASP A 162 -11.60 23.68 -13.24
CA ASP A 162 -11.88 22.35 -13.74
C ASP A 162 -10.63 21.47 -13.66
N SER A 163 -10.84 20.22 -13.36
CA SER A 163 -9.79 19.22 -13.20
C SER A 163 -10.23 17.89 -13.80
N ALA A 164 -9.24 17.02 -14.07
CA ALA A 164 -9.53 15.70 -14.61
C ALA A 164 -8.87 14.60 -13.80
N VAL A 165 -9.56 13.46 -13.72
CA VAL A 165 -9.05 12.20 -13.18
C VAL A 165 -9.15 11.16 -14.29
N ALA A 166 -8.03 10.61 -14.74
CA ALA A 166 -7.98 9.57 -15.76
C ALA A 166 -7.64 8.23 -15.10
N LEU A 167 -8.58 7.29 -15.10
CA LEU A 167 -8.35 5.90 -14.76
C LEU A 167 -7.92 5.16 -16.03
N VAL A 168 -6.67 4.73 -16.05
CA VAL A 168 -6.04 4.02 -17.18
C VAL A 168 -5.98 2.55 -16.83
N ALA A 169 -6.86 1.75 -17.43
CA ALA A 169 -7.03 0.34 -17.10
C ALA A 169 -5.85 -0.52 -17.52
N GLY A 170 -5.53 -1.48 -16.65
CA GLY A 170 -4.70 -2.64 -16.95
C GLY A 170 -5.53 -3.86 -17.38
N GLU A 171 -4.90 -5.03 -17.33
CA GLU A 171 -5.56 -6.32 -17.62
C GLU A 171 -6.26 -6.92 -16.39
N ASP A 172 -6.22 -6.24 -15.26
CA ASP A 172 -6.85 -6.69 -14.02
C ASP A 172 -8.37 -6.78 -14.15
N ALA A 173 -8.97 -7.77 -13.47
CA ALA A 173 -10.40 -8.05 -13.58
C ALA A 173 -11.28 -6.86 -13.17
N LEU A 174 -10.91 -6.14 -12.11
CA LEU A 174 -11.66 -4.95 -11.67
C LEU A 174 -11.45 -3.75 -12.59
N ASP A 175 -10.24 -3.57 -13.14
CA ASP A 175 -9.97 -2.57 -14.17
C ASP A 175 -10.93 -2.77 -15.35
N GLN A 176 -10.96 -3.98 -15.89
CA GLN A 176 -11.79 -4.34 -17.04
C GLN A 176 -13.29 -4.30 -16.74
N TYR A 177 -13.68 -4.59 -15.49
CA TYR A 177 -15.07 -4.46 -15.05
C TYR A 177 -15.55 -3.02 -15.13
N PHE A 178 -14.82 -2.08 -14.52
CA PHE A 178 -15.19 -0.66 -14.53
C PHE A 178 -15.07 0.01 -15.91
N MET A 179 -14.24 -0.53 -16.82
CA MET A 179 -14.24 -0.07 -18.20
C MET A 179 -15.53 -0.44 -18.94
N ARG A 180 -16.17 -1.56 -18.58
CA ARG A 180 -17.44 -2.01 -19.18
C ARG A 180 -18.67 -1.48 -18.45
N HIS A 181 -18.55 -1.19 -17.15
CA HIS A 181 -19.61 -0.77 -16.25
C HIS A 181 -19.18 0.45 -15.44
N PRO A 182 -18.87 1.60 -16.09
CA PRO A 182 -18.43 2.80 -15.39
C PRO A 182 -19.50 3.38 -14.46
N GLU A 183 -20.78 3.15 -14.75
CA GLU A 183 -21.91 3.53 -13.91
C GLU A 183 -21.86 2.91 -12.52
N ASP A 184 -21.39 1.65 -12.41
CA ASP A 184 -21.27 0.95 -11.14
C ASP A 184 -20.22 1.61 -10.22
N PHE A 185 -19.17 2.19 -10.80
CA PHE A 185 -18.20 2.94 -10.02
C PHE A 185 -18.84 4.12 -9.29
N PHE A 186 -19.72 4.86 -9.98
CA PHE A 186 -20.38 6.02 -9.41
C PHE A 186 -21.56 5.67 -8.50
N ALA A 187 -22.18 4.51 -8.70
CA ALA A 187 -23.29 4.03 -7.88
C ALA A 187 -22.85 3.47 -6.53
N ARG A 188 -21.59 3.03 -6.41
CA ARG A 188 -21.05 2.43 -5.17
C ARG A 188 -20.70 3.53 -4.15
N PRO A 189 -21.12 3.37 -2.88
CA PRO A 189 -20.58 4.19 -1.81
C PRO A 189 -19.09 3.85 -1.60
N PRO A 190 -18.30 4.75 -0.99
CA PRO A 190 -16.97 4.41 -0.51
C PRO A 190 -17.03 3.22 0.47
N GLU A 191 -16.01 2.39 0.44
CA GLU A 191 -15.89 1.24 1.32
C GLU A 191 -15.82 1.67 2.80
N CYS A 192 -16.32 0.82 3.69
CA CYS A 192 -16.22 1.02 5.12
C CYS A 192 -14.78 0.78 5.59
N ALA A 193 -14.30 1.65 6.46
CA ALA A 193 -13.04 1.38 7.17
C ALA A 193 -13.28 0.34 8.25
N VAL A 194 -12.41 -0.66 8.30
CA VAL A 194 -12.45 -1.75 9.29
C VAL A 194 -11.33 -1.55 10.30
N LEU A 195 -11.67 -1.67 11.58
CA LEU A 195 -10.75 -1.55 12.70
C LEU A 195 -10.76 -2.84 13.51
N ASN A 196 -9.59 -3.40 13.81
CA ASN A 196 -9.42 -4.48 14.77
C ASN A 196 -8.63 -3.97 16.00
N PRO A 197 -9.32 -3.42 17.02
CA PRO A 197 -8.67 -2.88 18.23
C PRO A 197 -8.03 -3.96 19.09
N HIS A 198 -8.40 -5.23 18.92
CA HIS A 198 -7.92 -6.36 19.71
C HIS A 198 -6.81 -7.16 19.02
N ASN A 199 -6.25 -6.68 17.92
CA ASN A 199 -5.08 -7.31 17.32
C ASN A 199 -3.93 -7.38 18.33
N PRO A 200 -3.48 -8.58 18.74
CA PRO A 200 -2.57 -8.74 19.89
C PRO A 200 -1.21 -8.06 19.66
N VAL A 201 -0.69 -8.11 18.43
CA VAL A 201 0.61 -7.51 18.09
C VAL A 201 0.58 -5.99 18.18
N ILE A 202 -0.52 -5.38 17.73
CA ILE A 202 -0.72 -3.94 17.77
C ILE A 202 -1.02 -3.50 19.20
N LEU A 203 -1.93 -4.21 19.86
CA LEU A 203 -2.34 -3.89 21.23
C LEU A 203 -1.16 -3.93 22.22
N ASP A 204 -0.29 -4.95 22.13
CA ASP A 204 0.91 -5.02 22.97
C ASP A 204 1.80 -3.80 22.82
N ARG A 205 2.08 -3.39 21.60
CA ARG A 205 2.92 -2.21 21.33
C ARG A 205 2.28 -0.92 21.82
N HIS A 206 0.98 -0.78 21.63
CA HIS A 206 0.24 0.39 22.08
C HIS A 206 0.14 0.44 23.62
N LEU A 207 -0.08 -0.69 24.30
CA LEU A 207 -0.08 -0.77 25.77
C LEU A 207 1.28 -0.34 26.35
N VAL A 208 2.39 -0.82 25.76
CA VAL A 208 3.73 -0.39 26.18
C VAL A 208 3.96 1.10 25.94
N CYS A 209 3.46 1.66 24.83
CA CYS A 209 3.54 3.11 24.60
C CYS A 209 2.68 3.91 25.58
N ALA A 210 1.44 3.50 25.81
CA ALA A 210 0.51 4.16 26.73
C ALA A 210 1.08 4.20 28.16
N THR A 211 1.59 3.06 28.64
CA THR A 211 2.19 2.94 29.99
C THR A 211 3.51 3.69 30.13
N ALA A 212 4.21 4.00 29.03
CA ALA A 212 5.39 4.86 29.03
C ALA A 212 5.05 6.35 29.09
N GLU A 213 3.86 6.74 28.62
CA GLU A 213 3.35 8.11 28.70
C GLU A 213 2.71 8.39 30.06
N LEU A 214 1.87 7.47 30.52
CA LEU A 214 1.16 7.55 31.80
C LEU A 214 0.95 6.14 32.33
N SER A 215 1.22 5.93 33.64
CA SER A 215 0.93 4.65 34.29
C SER A 215 -0.55 4.29 34.18
N LEU A 216 -0.84 3.02 33.89
CA LEU A 216 -2.20 2.50 33.83
C LEU A 216 -2.66 2.01 35.18
N ARG A 217 -3.78 2.52 35.68
CA ARG A 217 -4.42 2.05 36.92
C ARG A 217 -5.19 0.78 36.65
N LEU A 218 -5.03 -0.22 37.50
CA LEU A 218 -5.72 -1.51 37.37
C LEU A 218 -7.27 -1.42 37.35
N GLY A 219 -7.84 -0.33 37.82
CA GLY A 219 -9.29 -0.08 37.79
C GLY A 219 -9.82 0.67 36.59
N GLU A 220 -9.01 0.92 35.55
CA GLU A 220 -9.48 1.61 34.35
C GLU A 220 -10.44 0.73 33.55
N PRO A 221 -11.58 1.30 33.07
CA PRO A 221 -12.66 0.51 32.44
C PRO A 221 -12.22 -0.39 31.27
N TYR A 222 -11.31 0.08 30.41
CA TYR A 222 -10.87 -0.68 29.26
C TYR A 222 -9.99 -1.88 29.64
N LEU A 223 -9.34 -1.89 30.82
CA LEU A 223 -8.62 -3.05 31.32
C LEU A 223 -9.57 -4.17 31.81
N ALA A 224 -10.86 -3.88 31.97
CA ALA A 224 -11.87 -4.89 32.26
C ALA A 224 -12.22 -5.74 31.01
N GLU A 225 -11.92 -5.26 29.81
CA GLU A 225 -12.11 -6.01 28.58
C GLU A 225 -11.14 -7.19 28.56
N GLU A 226 -11.68 -8.41 28.38
CA GLU A 226 -10.88 -9.63 28.45
C GLU A 226 -9.67 -9.62 27.50
N PRO A 227 -9.80 -9.24 26.20
CA PRO A 227 -8.65 -9.19 25.29
C PRO A 227 -7.53 -8.26 25.76
N VAL A 228 -7.87 -7.10 26.33
CA VAL A 228 -6.90 -6.13 26.82
C VAL A 228 -6.20 -6.64 28.08
N ARG A 229 -6.98 -7.20 29.02
CA ARG A 229 -6.46 -7.77 30.26
C ARG A 229 -5.47 -8.90 29.97
N ALA A 230 -5.84 -9.84 29.10
CA ALA A 230 -4.96 -10.94 28.71
C ALA A 230 -3.62 -10.44 28.12
N ARG A 231 -3.64 -9.31 27.37
CA ARG A 231 -2.40 -8.73 26.83
C ARG A 231 -1.55 -8.04 27.90
N VAL A 232 -2.17 -7.36 28.85
CA VAL A 232 -1.44 -6.78 30.00
C VAL A 232 -0.78 -7.88 30.83
N GLU A 233 -1.50 -8.97 31.13
CA GLU A 233 -0.96 -10.14 31.86
C GLU A 233 0.22 -10.78 31.10
N HIS A 234 0.08 -10.93 29.79
CA HIS A 234 1.16 -11.43 28.93
C HIS A 234 2.40 -10.52 28.99
N LEU A 235 2.22 -9.20 28.83
CA LEU A 235 3.32 -8.24 28.87
C LEU A 235 4.00 -8.14 30.23
N LEU A 236 3.27 -8.34 31.31
CA LEU A 236 3.83 -8.47 32.66
C LEU A 236 4.70 -9.73 32.79
N ALA A 237 4.22 -10.87 32.25
CA ALA A 237 4.97 -12.12 32.25
C ALA A 237 6.26 -12.06 31.43
N GLU A 238 6.21 -11.39 30.27
CA GLU A 238 7.35 -11.22 29.35
C GLU A 238 8.29 -10.06 29.76
N GLY A 239 7.99 -9.32 30.82
CA GLY A 239 8.81 -8.18 31.28
C GLY A 239 8.74 -6.94 30.39
N GLY A 240 7.70 -6.81 29.58
CA GLY A 240 7.38 -5.59 28.83
C GLY A 240 6.75 -4.51 29.68
N LEU A 241 6.00 -4.92 30.70
CA LEU A 241 5.36 -4.08 31.70
C LEU A 241 5.74 -4.52 33.11
N PHE A 242 5.63 -3.60 34.06
CA PHE A 242 5.95 -3.81 35.49
C PHE A 242 4.92 -3.15 36.38
N PHE A 243 4.67 -3.75 37.53
CA PHE A 243 3.89 -3.07 38.58
C PHE A 243 4.68 -1.96 39.21
N THR A 244 4.00 -0.88 39.61
CA THR A 244 4.54 0.12 40.55
C THR A 244 4.78 -0.51 41.92
N GLU A 245 5.59 0.14 42.79
CA GLU A 245 5.94 -0.37 44.13
C GLU A 245 4.71 -0.63 45.01
N ASP A 246 3.66 0.15 44.83
CA ASP A 246 2.39 -0.01 45.55
C ASP A 246 1.44 -1.04 44.90
N GLY A 247 1.80 -1.62 43.77
CA GLY A 247 1.04 -2.63 43.05
C GLY A 247 -0.28 -2.16 42.42
N LYS A 248 -0.54 -0.85 42.36
CA LYS A 248 -1.82 -0.29 41.91
C LYS A 248 -1.82 0.12 40.42
N GLU A 249 -0.66 0.34 39.86
CA GLU A 249 -0.50 0.82 38.51
C GLU A 249 0.52 -0.06 37.75
N VAL A 250 0.48 0.02 36.43
CA VAL A 250 1.38 -0.68 35.53
C VAL A 250 2.15 0.33 34.70
N VAL A 251 3.45 0.14 34.56
CA VAL A 251 4.39 1.03 33.84
C VAL A 251 5.22 0.25 32.83
N ALA A 252 5.65 0.91 31.76
CA ALA A 252 6.54 0.32 30.79
C ALA A 252 7.98 0.22 31.30
N GLY A 253 8.67 -0.86 30.94
CA GLY A 253 10.10 -1.04 31.18
C GLY A 253 11.01 -0.18 30.29
N ARG A 254 10.47 0.47 29.25
CA ARG A 254 11.21 1.27 28.26
C ARG A 254 10.79 2.73 28.30
N ARG A 255 11.74 3.64 28.22
CA ARG A 255 11.48 5.10 28.28
C ARG A 255 10.88 5.73 27.02
N ARG A 256 11.05 5.16 25.84
CA ARG A 256 10.62 5.75 24.56
C ARG A 256 10.23 4.66 23.56
N PRO A 257 9.26 3.80 23.90
CA PRO A 257 8.90 2.67 23.04
C PRO A 257 8.33 3.09 21.68
N HIS A 258 7.75 4.29 21.57
CA HIS A 258 7.20 4.84 20.34
C HIS A 258 8.24 5.03 19.22
N ARG A 259 9.54 5.05 19.54
CA ARG A 259 10.61 5.12 18.50
C ARG A 259 10.73 3.85 17.68
N ASP A 260 10.33 2.73 18.25
CA ASP A 260 10.36 1.41 17.62
C ASP A 260 9.00 1.01 17.04
N LEU A 261 8.02 1.93 17.07
CA LEU A 261 6.68 1.70 16.56
C LEU A 261 6.51 2.35 15.19
N ASP A 262 6.24 1.53 14.17
CA ASP A 262 5.78 2.00 12.86
C ASP A 262 4.24 1.86 12.80
N LEU A 263 3.53 2.98 12.57
CA LEU A 263 2.08 2.99 12.40
C LEU A 263 1.60 2.30 11.10
N ARG A 264 2.50 2.04 10.16
CA ARG A 264 2.18 1.44 8.85
C ARG A 264 2.56 -0.04 8.75
N GLY A 265 3.26 -0.58 9.72
CA GLY A 265 3.71 -1.96 9.68
C GLY A 265 4.24 -2.45 11.02
N ALA A 266 4.10 -3.75 11.25
CA ALA A 266 4.59 -4.42 12.46
C ALA A 266 6.02 -4.96 12.30
N GLY A 267 6.65 -4.83 11.11
CA GLY A 267 7.94 -5.41 10.76
C GLY A 267 9.14 -4.53 11.08
N ARG A 268 10.34 -5.11 10.91
CA ARG A 268 11.60 -4.38 10.94
C ARG A 268 11.77 -3.60 9.65
N SER A 269 12.45 -2.44 9.71
CA SER A 269 12.91 -1.71 8.53
C SER A 269 14.40 -1.93 8.33
N LEU A 270 14.81 -2.16 7.09
CA LEU A 270 16.21 -2.23 6.68
C LEU A 270 16.62 -0.89 6.06
N HIS A 271 17.86 -0.47 6.33
CA HIS A 271 18.48 0.71 5.76
C HIS A 271 19.24 0.33 4.49
N ILE A 272 18.94 1.03 3.40
CA ILE A 272 19.64 0.84 2.12
C ILE A 272 20.74 1.88 2.04
N GLU A 273 21.99 1.40 1.99
CA GLU A 273 23.18 2.24 1.98
C GLU A 273 23.98 2.02 0.71
N ASP A 274 24.64 3.05 0.24
CA ASP A 274 25.62 2.93 -0.83
C ASP A 274 27.00 2.44 -0.31
N HIS A 275 27.95 2.26 -1.22
CA HIS A 275 29.31 1.80 -0.89
C HIS A 275 30.11 2.82 -0.04
N GLU A 276 29.66 4.07 0.06
CA GLU A 276 30.26 5.09 0.93
C GLU A 276 29.58 5.14 2.31
N GLY A 277 28.60 4.26 2.56
CA GLY A 277 27.81 4.21 3.80
C GLY A 277 26.77 5.29 3.91
N ARG A 278 26.40 5.96 2.81
CA ARG A 278 25.32 6.95 2.81
C ARG A 278 23.98 6.21 2.68
N GLU A 279 23.05 6.54 3.55
CA GLU A 279 21.70 6.04 3.45
C GLU A 279 20.99 6.63 2.22
N ILE A 280 20.44 5.78 1.36
CA ILE A 280 19.67 6.15 0.17
C ILE A 280 18.19 5.80 0.29
N GLY A 281 17.80 5.13 1.36
CA GLY A 281 16.39 4.82 1.61
C GLY A 281 16.17 3.73 2.62
N THR A 282 14.89 3.44 2.86
CA THR A 282 14.45 2.36 3.76
C THR A 282 13.49 1.41 3.09
N ILE A 283 13.48 0.16 3.57
CA ILE A 283 12.57 -0.87 3.11
C ILE A 283 12.14 -1.75 4.28
N ASP A 284 10.87 -2.14 4.35
CA ASP A 284 10.41 -3.12 5.33
C ASP A 284 10.98 -4.52 5.02
N ALA A 285 11.22 -5.31 6.06
CA ALA A 285 11.89 -6.60 5.94
C ALA A 285 11.13 -7.57 5.02
N PHE A 286 9.80 -7.56 5.00
CA PHE A 286 9.01 -8.43 4.14
C PHE A 286 9.22 -8.11 2.65
N ARG A 287 9.30 -6.82 2.30
CA ARG A 287 9.60 -6.37 0.94
C ARG A 287 11.07 -6.53 0.57
N ALA A 288 11.98 -6.49 1.54
CA ALA A 288 13.41 -6.59 1.29
C ALA A 288 13.76 -7.85 0.51
N PHE A 289 13.17 -8.99 0.84
CA PHE A 289 13.37 -10.24 0.12
C PHE A 289 12.97 -10.18 -1.36
N ARG A 290 12.02 -9.31 -1.69
CA ARG A 290 11.49 -9.17 -3.07
C ARG A 290 12.16 -8.05 -3.87
N GLU A 291 12.57 -6.98 -3.20
CA GLU A 291 13.00 -5.74 -3.86
C GLU A 291 14.50 -5.47 -3.69
N THR A 292 15.15 -6.00 -2.62
CA THR A 292 16.55 -5.75 -2.29
C THR A 292 17.36 -7.01 -2.02
N HIS A 293 16.98 -8.15 -2.60
CA HIS A 293 17.81 -9.36 -2.59
C HIS A 293 19.15 -9.14 -3.33
N PRO A 294 20.21 -9.89 -3.03
CA PRO A 294 21.47 -9.82 -3.78
C PRO A 294 21.25 -9.98 -5.29
N GLY A 295 21.82 -9.07 -6.08
CA GLY A 295 21.61 -8.96 -7.52
C GLY A 295 20.33 -8.27 -7.97
N ALA A 296 19.46 -7.82 -7.06
CA ALA A 296 18.30 -7.00 -7.39
C ALA A 296 18.71 -5.66 -7.96
N VAL A 297 17.89 -5.11 -8.85
CA VAL A 297 18.02 -3.73 -9.32
C VAL A 297 17.07 -2.85 -8.51
N TYR A 298 17.65 -2.00 -7.68
CA TYR A 298 16.96 -0.99 -6.91
C TYR A 298 17.02 0.33 -7.66
N LEU A 299 15.87 0.94 -7.89
CA LEU A 299 15.74 2.23 -8.54
C LEU A 299 15.50 3.31 -7.48
N HIS A 300 16.22 4.42 -7.58
CA HIS A 300 16.10 5.53 -6.66
C HIS A 300 16.33 6.85 -7.39
N ARG A 301 15.32 7.69 -7.49
CA ARG A 301 15.35 9.03 -8.15
C ARG A 301 15.95 8.96 -9.56
N GLY A 302 15.58 7.96 -10.35
CA GLY A 302 16.09 7.77 -11.71
C GLY A 302 17.50 7.18 -11.82
N GLN A 303 18.16 6.88 -10.70
CA GLN A 303 19.42 6.13 -10.66
C GLN A 303 19.16 4.65 -10.40
N SER A 304 19.99 3.79 -10.96
CA SER A 304 19.94 2.37 -10.73
C SER A 304 21.10 1.89 -9.88
N TYR A 305 20.81 1.04 -8.93
CA TYR A 305 21.74 0.38 -8.04
C TYR A 305 21.56 -1.13 -8.17
N VAL A 306 22.64 -1.88 -8.09
CA VAL A 306 22.59 -3.33 -7.95
C VAL A 306 22.88 -3.67 -6.48
N ILE A 307 22.01 -4.44 -5.87
CA ILE A 307 22.18 -4.87 -4.49
C ILE A 307 23.31 -5.87 -4.43
N ALA A 308 24.34 -5.56 -3.67
CA ALA A 308 25.48 -6.42 -3.44
C ALA A 308 25.21 -7.41 -2.31
N ASP A 309 24.63 -6.94 -1.22
CA ASP A 309 24.36 -7.74 -0.03
C ASP A 309 23.13 -7.27 0.74
N MET A 310 22.53 -8.17 1.50
CA MET A 310 21.41 -7.91 2.41
C MET A 310 21.63 -8.65 3.73
N ASP A 311 21.93 -7.91 4.79
CA ASP A 311 22.14 -8.41 6.13
C ASP A 311 20.91 -8.13 7.01
N LEU A 312 20.22 -9.20 7.40
CA LEU A 312 19.02 -9.14 8.24
C LEU A 312 19.34 -8.99 9.74
N GLU A 313 20.56 -9.32 10.17
CA GLU A 313 20.96 -9.18 11.57
C GLU A 313 21.22 -7.71 11.90
N THR A 314 21.97 -7.05 11.02
CA THR A 314 22.28 -5.61 11.16
C THR A 314 21.23 -4.70 10.55
N ASN A 315 20.21 -5.23 9.88
CA ASN A 315 19.17 -4.49 9.13
C ASN A 315 19.74 -3.57 8.05
N ARG A 316 20.76 -4.03 7.32
CA ARG A 316 21.44 -3.25 6.29
C ARG A 316 21.34 -3.92 4.92
N VAL A 317 21.22 -3.09 3.89
CA VAL A 317 21.27 -3.49 2.49
C VAL A 317 22.35 -2.66 1.80
N LEU A 318 23.32 -3.31 1.18
CA LEU A 318 24.39 -2.65 0.44
C LEU A 318 24.02 -2.52 -1.04
N ALA A 319 23.93 -1.31 -1.53
CA ALA A 319 23.54 -0.98 -2.90
C ALA A 319 24.70 -0.31 -3.65
N GLU A 320 25.14 -0.91 -4.76
CA GLU A 320 26.20 -0.35 -5.60
C GLU A 320 25.62 0.46 -6.76
N PRO A 321 26.02 1.71 -6.96
CA PRO A 321 25.62 2.49 -8.12
C PRO A 321 26.06 1.77 -9.41
N ARG A 322 25.10 1.34 -10.22
CA ARG A 322 25.39 0.68 -11.49
C ARG A 322 24.32 0.95 -12.52
N ARG A 323 24.70 1.55 -13.63
CA ARG A 323 23.78 1.78 -14.74
C ARG A 323 23.52 0.47 -15.48
N VAL A 324 22.29 -0.01 -15.42
CA VAL A 324 21.85 -1.25 -16.07
C VAL A 324 20.61 -1.00 -16.94
N ALA A 325 20.48 -1.77 -18.01
CA ALA A 325 19.35 -1.69 -18.94
C ALA A 325 18.27 -2.76 -18.67
N TYR A 326 18.25 -3.29 -17.43
CA TYR A 326 17.28 -4.29 -17.00
C TYR A 326 16.77 -3.98 -15.60
N TYR A 327 15.62 -4.53 -15.25
CA TYR A 327 15.09 -4.59 -13.89
C TYR A 327 14.94 -6.06 -13.47
N THR A 328 14.77 -6.30 -12.16
CA THR A 328 14.62 -7.65 -11.61
C THR A 328 13.20 -7.89 -11.12
N ARG A 329 12.74 -9.15 -11.22
CA ARG A 329 11.46 -9.61 -10.70
C ARG A 329 11.67 -10.97 -10.04
N VAL A 330 11.34 -11.08 -8.75
CA VAL A 330 11.45 -12.35 -8.01
C VAL A 330 10.51 -13.41 -8.57
N ARG A 331 10.92 -14.65 -8.42
CA ARG A 331 10.13 -15.87 -8.63
C ARG A 331 10.08 -16.68 -7.35
N GLY A 332 8.97 -17.29 -7.13
CA GLY A 332 8.75 -18.12 -5.96
C GLY A 332 7.35 -18.70 -6.01
N HIS A 333 6.98 -19.40 -4.98
CA HIS A 333 5.64 -19.93 -4.78
C HIS A 333 5.15 -19.60 -3.37
N LYS A 334 3.84 -19.58 -3.24
CA LYS A 334 3.15 -19.35 -1.99
C LYS A 334 2.21 -20.52 -1.75
N SER A 335 2.27 -21.07 -0.54
CA SER A 335 1.36 -22.12 -0.08
C SER A 335 0.62 -21.65 1.15
N THR A 336 -0.60 -22.16 1.32
CA THR A 336 -1.45 -21.82 2.47
C THR A 336 -1.96 -23.12 3.08
N GLU A 337 -1.76 -23.28 4.38
CA GLU A 337 -2.23 -24.38 5.19
C GLU A 337 -3.34 -23.89 6.12
N ILE A 338 -4.46 -24.60 6.16
CA ILE A 338 -5.55 -24.31 7.10
C ILE A 338 -5.18 -24.95 8.45
N LEU A 339 -4.99 -24.12 9.47
CA LEU A 339 -4.64 -24.59 10.82
C LEU A 339 -5.91 -24.86 11.66
N GLU A 340 -6.89 -23.97 11.56
CA GLU A 340 -8.09 -24.00 12.36
C GLU A 340 -9.25 -23.33 11.64
N VAL A 341 -10.44 -23.86 11.80
CA VAL A 341 -11.69 -23.29 11.27
C VAL A 341 -12.48 -22.72 12.44
N HIS A 342 -12.67 -21.41 12.47
CA HIS A 342 -13.40 -20.71 13.53
C HIS A 342 -14.90 -20.64 13.20
N ASP A 343 -15.24 -20.40 11.92
CA ASP A 343 -16.63 -20.22 11.48
C ASP A 343 -16.85 -20.78 10.07
N ARG A 344 -18.10 -21.13 9.78
CA ARG A 344 -18.54 -21.65 8.48
C ARG A 344 -19.86 -21.06 8.08
N GLY A 345 -19.96 -20.65 6.82
CA GLY A 345 -21.14 -20.10 6.21
C GLY A 345 -21.29 -20.52 4.76
N ALA A 346 -22.22 -19.89 4.07
CA ALA A 346 -22.41 -20.05 2.63
C ALA A 346 -22.69 -18.68 2.01
N ALA A 347 -22.08 -18.45 0.87
CA ALA A 347 -22.33 -17.27 0.04
C ALA A 347 -22.29 -17.65 -1.44
N PHE A 348 -23.25 -17.15 -2.21
CA PHE A 348 -23.33 -17.37 -3.66
C PHE A 348 -23.29 -18.86 -4.09
N GLY A 349 -23.81 -19.75 -3.25
CA GLY A 349 -23.82 -21.21 -3.51
C GLY A 349 -22.48 -21.91 -3.20
N ALA A 350 -21.47 -21.18 -2.74
CA ALA A 350 -20.20 -21.74 -2.27
C ALA A 350 -20.16 -21.81 -0.75
N ARG A 351 -19.44 -22.81 -0.22
CA ARG A 351 -19.11 -22.84 1.21
C ARG A 351 -18.03 -21.81 1.50
N VAL A 352 -18.25 -21.01 2.54
CA VAL A 352 -17.30 -20.01 3.03
C VAL A 352 -16.85 -20.42 4.42
N SER A 353 -15.56 -20.36 4.67
CA SER A 353 -15.00 -20.65 5.99
C SER A 353 -14.08 -19.52 6.40
N PHE A 354 -14.00 -19.25 7.71
CA PHE A 354 -13.08 -18.30 8.32
C PHE A 354 -12.26 -19.02 9.39
N GLY A 355 -10.98 -18.70 9.50
CA GLY A 355 -10.14 -19.33 10.51
C GLY A 355 -8.67 -18.97 10.38
N ARG A 356 -7.84 -19.71 11.10
CA ARG A 356 -6.39 -19.51 11.16
C ARG A 356 -5.68 -20.27 10.05
N LEU A 357 -4.80 -19.56 9.38
CA LEU A 357 -4.02 -20.03 8.25
C LEU A 357 -2.52 -19.86 8.53
N ARG A 358 -1.71 -20.79 8.02
CA ARG A 358 -0.26 -20.61 7.89
C ARG A 358 0.06 -20.38 6.43
N VAL A 359 0.72 -19.25 6.17
CA VAL A 359 1.17 -18.88 4.84
C VAL A 359 2.68 -19.05 4.77
N THR A 360 3.14 -19.82 3.80
CA THR A 360 4.55 -20.02 3.50
C THR A 360 4.84 -19.45 2.13
N GLU A 361 5.77 -18.51 2.04
CA GLU A 361 6.25 -17.94 0.79
C GLU A 361 7.72 -18.28 0.60
N GLU A 362 8.05 -18.93 -0.50
CA GLU A 362 9.40 -19.29 -0.89
C GLU A 362 9.83 -18.49 -2.12
N ILE A 363 10.91 -17.73 -2.00
CA ILE A 363 11.52 -17.00 -3.11
C ILE A 363 12.71 -17.80 -3.59
N THR A 364 12.54 -18.45 -4.75
CA THR A 364 13.52 -19.41 -5.30
C THR A 364 14.49 -18.78 -6.31
N GLY A 365 14.24 -17.55 -6.72
CA GLY A 365 15.09 -16.89 -7.70
C GLY A 365 14.50 -15.58 -8.23
N TYR A 366 15.15 -15.03 -9.24
CA TYR A 366 14.68 -13.82 -9.91
C TYR A 366 14.96 -13.82 -11.41
N GLU A 367 14.14 -13.09 -12.13
CA GLU A 367 14.27 -12.81 -13.55
C GLU A 367 14.96 -11.45 -13.76
N LYS A 368 15.83 -11.36 -14.76
CA LYS A 368 16.31 -10.09 -15.31
C LYS A 368 15.50 -9.78 -16.56
N ARG A 369 14.84 -8.62 -16.59
CA ARG A 369 13.99 -8.20 -17.69
C ARG A 369 14.45 -6.87 -18.26
N ALA A 370 14.52 -6.76 -19.59
CA ALA A 370 14.89 -5.51 -20.25
C ALA A 370 13.95 -4.36 -19.84
N VAL A 371 14.50 -3.19 -19.54
CA VAL A 371 13.72 -1.98 -19.21
C VAL A 371 12.79 -1.62 -20.39
N ARG A 372 13.25 -1.80 -21.64
CA ARG A 372 12.42 -1.62 -22.84
C ARG A 372 11.83 -2.94 -23.31
N GLY A 373 10.51 -2.99 -23.39
CA GLY A 373 9.78 -4.16 -23.91
C GLY A 373 9.67 -5.36 -22.96
N GLY A 374 10.23 -5.30 -21.73
CA GLY A 374 10.06 -6.33 -20.69
C GLY A 374 10.61 -7.73 -21.04
N LYS A 375 11.41 -7.87 -22.13
CA LYS A 375 11.95 -9.16 -22.58
C LYS A 375 12.79 -9.81 -21.48
N LEU A 376 12.58 -11.10 -21.25
CA LEU A 376 13.40 -11.90 -20.35
C LEU A 376 14.84 -11.99 -20.88
N LEU A 377 15.80 -11.59 -20.08
CA LEU A 377 17.24 -11.60 -20.39
C LEU A 377 17.97 -12.77 -19.72
N GLY A 378 17.45 -13.26 -18.59
CA GLY A 378 18.03 -14.36 -17.85
C GLY A 378 17.35 -14.54 -16.49
N MET A 379 17.72 -15.64 -15.82
CA MET A 379 17.24 -15.96 -14.46
C MET A 379 18.45 -16.30 -13.57
N ALA A 380 18.31 -16.04 -12.29
CA ALA A 380 19.29 -16.43 -11.28
C ALA A 380 18.57 -17.03 -10.07
N PRO A 381 19.14 -18.07 -9.43
CA PRO A 381 18.58 -18.64 -8.20
C PRO A 381 18.82 -17.70 -7.03
N LEU A 382 17.98 -17.84 -6.00
CA LEU A 382 18.14 -17.26 -4.67
C LEU A 382 17.93 -18.39 -3.65
N ASP A 383 18.73 -18.36 -2.62
CA ASP A 383 18.65 -19.31 -1.50
C ASP A 383 18.27 -18.53 -0.24
N PHE A 384 16.94 -18.32 -0.08
CA PHE A 384 16.38 -17.68 1.11
C PHE A 384 15.58 -18.67 1.93
N PRO A 385 15.60 -18.53 3.26
CA PRO A 385 14.66 -19.28 4.09
C PRO A 385 13.23 -18.89 3.72
N PRO A 386 12.26 -19.83 3.80
CA PRO A 386 10.88 -19.52 3.55
C PRO A 386 10.36 -18.49 4.55
N LEU A 387 9.57 -17.55 4.08
CA LEU A 387 8.84 -16.60 4.92
C LEU A 387 7.55 -17.28 5.39
N VAL A 388 7.48 -17.58 6.68
CA VAL A 388 6.32 -18.24 7.29
C VAL A 388 5.66 -17.28 8.27
N PHE A 389 4.35 -17.12 8.14
CA PHE A 389 3.54 -16.38 9.11
C PHE A 389 2.16 -16.98 9.26
N GLU A 390 1.57 -16.81 10.43
CA GLU A 390 0.19 -17.18 10.72
C GLU A 390 -0.69 -15.92 10.65
N THR A 391 -1.88 -16.12 10.11
CA THR A 391 -2.88 -15.06 9.96
C THR A 391 -4.28 -15.65 10.02
N GLU A 392 -5.27 -14.81 10.20
CA GLU A 392 -6.66 -15.14 9.94
C GLU A 392 -7.02 -14.89 8.49
N GLY A 393 -7.88 -15.71 7.93
CA GLY A 393 -8.31 -15.59 6.55
C GLY A 393 -9.66 -16.23 6.31
N LEU A 394 -10.27 -15.77 5.23
CA LEU A 394 -11.52 -16.30 4.71
C LEU A 394 -11.22 -17.03 3.41
N TRP A 395 -11.84 -18.20 3.20
CA TRP A 395 -11.71 -18.94 1.95
C TRP A 395 -13.04 -19.50 1.48
N PHE A 396 -13.14 -19.65 0.16
CA PHE A 396 -14.28 -20.24 -0.53
C PHE A 396 -13.93 -21.64 -1.02
N GLU A 397 -14.83 -22.60 -0.79
CA GLU A 397 -14.74 -23.93 -1.40
C GLU A 397 -15.59 -23.93 -2.68
N ILE A 398 -14.94 -24.03 -3.83
CA ILE A 398 -15.62 -24.02 -5.11
C ILE A 398 -15.82 -25.46 -5.57
N SER A 399 -17.07 -25.86 -5.74
CA SER A 399 -17.41 -27.22 -6.17
C SER A 399 -17.07 -27.48 -7.63
N ASP A 400 -16.87 -28.76 -7.97
CA ASP A 400 -16.69 -29.18 -9.38
C ASP A 400 -17.90 -28.87 -10.27
N GLU A 401 -19.08 -28.68 -9.69
CA GLU A 401 -20.29 -28.27 -10.40
C GLU A 401 -20.17 -26.83 -10.88
N ILE A 402 -19.73 -25.91 -10.00
CA ILE A 402 -19.49 -24.52 -10.35
C ILE A 402 -18.41 -24.44 -11.43
N ARG A 403 -17.34 -25.20 -11.29
CA ARG A 403 -16.27 -25.28 -12.30
C ARG A 403 -16.82 -25.73 -13.66
N ARG A 404 -17.55 -26.84 -13.69
CA ARG A 404 -18.14 -27.36 -14.92
C ARG A 404 -19.14 -26.39 -15.55
N ALA A 405 -19.96 -25.72 -14.74
CA ALA A 405 -20.89 -24.71 -15.25
C ALA A 405 -20.16 -23.52 -15.89
N ALA A 406 -19.08 -23.02 -15.28
CA ALA A 406 -18.26 -21.98 -15.86
C ALA A 406 -17.62 -22.41 -17.18
N GLU A 407 -17.02 -23.61 -17.23
CA GLU A 407 -16.39 -24.17 -18.44
C GLU A 407 -17.42 -24.41 -19.57
N GLN A 408 -18.62 -24.89 -19.25
CA GLN A 408 -19.72 -25.05 -20.21
C GLN A 408 -20.24 -23.72 -20.73
N GLY A 409 -20.21 -22.68 -19.90
CA GLY A 409 -20.53 -21.29 -20.28
C GLY A 409 -19.42 -20.58 -21.08
N TYR A 410 -18.34 -21.29 -21.45
CA TYR A 410 -17.16 -20.74 -22.10
C TYR A 410 -16.49 -19.62 -21.30
N LEU A 411 -16.61 -19.65 -19.97
CA LEU A 411 -15.97 -18.71 -19.05
C LEU A 411 -14.61 -19.24 -18.62
N HIS A 412 -13.65 -18.34 -18.44
CA HIS A 412 -12.31 -18.71 -17.97
C HIS A 412 -12.34 -18.92 -16.45
N PHE A 413 -12.43 -20.17 -15.99
CA PHE A 413 -12.62 -20.52 -14.58
C PHE A 413 -11.59 -19.89 -13.65
N MET A 414 -10.29 -20.00 -13.96
CA MET A 414 -9.23 -19.40 -13.12
C MET A 414 -9.29 -17.87 -13.11
N GLY A 415 -9.68 -17.25 -14.23
CA GLY A 415 -9.92 -15.81 -14.30
C GLY A 415 -11.11 -15.38 -13.43
N GLY A 416 -12.15 -16.21 -13.38
CA GLY A 416 -13.30 -16.00 -12.48
C GLY A 416 -12.90 -16.07 -11.02
N ILE A 417 -12.08 -17.05 -10.61
CA ILE A 417 -11.55 -17.16 -9.25
C ILE A 417 -10.75 -15.91 -8.89
N HIS A 418 -9.84 -15.50 -9.77
CA HIS A 418 -9.03 -14.29 -9.55
C HIS A 418 -9.88 -13.02 -9.43
N ALA A 419 -10.94 -12.91 -10.23
CA ALA A 419 -11.87 -11.79 -10.13
C ALA A 419 -12.63 -11.78 -8.79
N VAL A 420 -13.06 -12.96 -8.30
CA VAL A 420 -13.71 -13.08 -6.98
C VAL A 420 -12.74 -12.73 -5.85
N GLU A 421 -11.48 -13.17 -5.93
CA GLU A 421 -10.45 -12.82 -4.96
C GLU A 421 -10.30 -11.29 -4.83
N HIS A 422 -10.16 -10.59 -5.96
CA HIS A 422 -10.05 -9.13 -5.96
C HIS A 422 -11.34 -8.43 -5.48
N ALA A 423 -12.50 -8.93 -5.88
CA ALA A 423 -13.78 -8.35 -5.44
C ALA A 423 -14.00 -8.52 -3.93
N ALA A 424 -13.57 -9.66 -3.35
CA ALA A 424 -13.73 -9.95 -1.93
C ALA A 424 -12.83 -9.09 -1.02
N ILE A 425 -11.75 -8.50 -1.54
CA ILE A 425 -10.89 -7.57 -0.79
C ILE A 425 -11.60 -6.22 -0.56
N GLY A 426 -12.54 -5.84 -1.43
CA GLY A 426 -13.27 -4.59 -1.36
C GLY A 426 -14.61 -4.64 -0.60
N ILE A 427 -14.93 -5.80 -0.01
CA ILE A 427 -16.12 -6.02 0.82
C ILE A 427 -15.73 -5.97 2.30
#